data_e9575172e92245f5d82b372bf2ef6955
#
_entry.id   e9575172e92245f5d82b372bf2ef6955
#
_cell.length_a   1.000
_cell.length_b   1.000
_cell.length_c   1.000
_cell.angle_alpha   90.00
_cell.angle_beta   90.00
_cell.angle_gamma   90.00
#
_symmetry.space_group_name_H-M   'P 1'
#
loop_
_entity.id
_entity.type
_entity.pdbx_description
1 polymer ?
#
loop_
_entity_poly.entity_id
_entity_poly.type
_entity_poly.pdbx_seq_one_letter_code
_entity_poly.pdbx_strand_id
1 'polypeptide(L)'
;QKKSGKEIKVEIDNTLDTAAKFEFAEKYDRDYHLVKYNPKHPAIYHLVMHELVHLDFATDARNDNRNKLFISNFKTKSVFLNDLRQHRQVLIKKGLSEPSINEYFDLLFDGINRQIFNAPIDLFIEDKLFQEYKEIRPYQLLSLYSLISDGIKATTDKSIISLSPVSILRASKILNLIGAYQYRDLYGIDLTGNFKANTLEDKTAKEMYAEFYDYRDDRESGEEYELVENWAKDLKLEKYFELVDEEIYGKEKSFDDIIDEIEKDPLDLESRDPRKENEMEEFQRSQKEMGTNMAVVMYMVDALEFFQKMPKQKIKEIAYEIALQGTQGYRPENKNYIIGLIPDKKFSGYHILAYYYVSWSLVMPEMLPQLQLPYDNEYKLA
;
A
#
# COMPACT_ATOMS: atom_id res chain seq x y z
N GLN A 1 7.33 25.81 -3.85
CA GLN A 1 8.05 26.43 -2.76
C GLN A 1 7.28 27.60 -2.13
N LYS A 2 6.79 28.58 -2.89
CA LYS A 2 6.02 29.70 -2.34
C LYS A 2 4.69 29.27 -1.69
N LYS A 3 4.00 28.28 -2.26
CA LYS A 3 2.73 27.75 -1.77
C LYS A 3 2.93 26.82 -0.55
N SER A 4 3.86 25.87 -0.63
CA SER A 4 4.08 24.87 0.42
C SER A 4 4.88 25.40 1.62
N GLY A 5 5.50 26.58 1.49
CA GLY A 5 6.39 27.13 2.51
C GLY A 5 7.71 26.39 2.71
N LYS A 6 7.90 25.25 2.04
CA LYS A 6 9.09 24.40 2.16
C LYS A 6 9.93 24.42 0.89
N GLU A 7 11.23 24.19 1.03
CA GLU A 7 12.16 24.03 -0.08
C GLU A 7 11.82 22.77 -0.89
N ILE A 8 12.09 22.79 -2.20
CA ILE A 8 12.01 21.61 -3.05
C ILE A 8 13.44 21.28 -3.50
N LYS A 9 13.93 20.10 -3.12
CA LYS A 9 15.19 19.55 -3.59
C LYS A 9 14.94 18.55 -4.71
N VAL A 10 15.86 18.53 -5.68
CA VAL A 10 15.77 17.61 -6.82
C VAL A 10 17.09 16.83 -6.87
N GLU A 11 17.01 15.51 -6.77
CA GLU A 11 18.18 14.64 -6.70
C GLU A 11 18.15 13.55 -7.77
N ILE A 12 19.33 13.20 -8.28
CA ILE A 12 19.50 12.07 -9.19
C ILE A 12 19.58 10.79 -8.37
N ASP A 13 18.73 9.82 -8.73
CA ASP A 13 18.79 8.48 -8.18
C ASP A 13 18.71 7.44 -9.31
N ASN A 14 19.85 6.83 -9.63
CA ASN A 14 19.96 5.83 -10.69
C ASN A 14 19.40 4.45 -10.28
N THR A 15 19.00 4.28 -9.03
CA THR A 15 18.48 3.02 -8.46
C THR A 15 16.95 2.99 -8.38
N LEU A 16 16.28 4.09 -8.77
CA LEU A 16 14.83 4.14 -8.77
C LEU A 16 14.22 3.09 -9.70
N ASP A 17 13.22 2.38 -9.19
CA ASP A 17 12.38 1.47 -9.97
C ASP A 17 11.41 2.24 -10.89
N THR A 18 11.15 3.52 -10.56
CA THR A 18 10.36 4.46 -11.34
C THR A 18 11.26 5.53 -11.97
N ALA A 19 10.77 6.21 -13.00
CA ALA A 19 11.56 7.27 -13.65
C ALA A 19 11.71 8.51 -12.76
N ALA A 20 10.67 8.86 -12.01
CA ALA A 20 10.68 9.90 -11.00
C ALA A 20 9.82 9.49 -9.80
N LYS A 21 10.07 10.10 -8.64
CA LYS A 21 9.32 9.90 -7.40
C LYS A 21 9.36 11.18 -6.58
N PHE A 22 8.20 11.55 -6.05
CA PHE A 22 8.08 12.65 -5.11
C PHE A 22 7.98 12.12 -3.67
N GLU A 23 8.67 12.79 -2.74
CA GLU A 23 8.61 12.51 -1.31
C GLU A 23 8.19 13.79 -0.56
N PHE A 24 6.99 13.77 -0.01
CA PHE A 24 6.47 14.87 0.81
C PHE A 24 7.32 15.05 2.06
N ALA A 25 7.62 16.31 2.39
CA ALA A 25 8.42 16.67 3.56
C ALA A 25 7.79 16.18 4.87
N GLU A 26 6.46 16.27 4.94
CA GLU A 26 5.65 15.89 6.10
C GLU A 26 5.80 14.41 6.44
N LYS A 27 5.81 13.55 5.42
CA LYS A 27 5.94 12.09 5.60
C LYS A 27 7.28 11.65 6.17
N TYR A 28 8.31 12.49 6.06
CA TYR A 28 9.68 12.15 6.46
C TYR A 28 10.24 13.11 7.52
N ASP A 29 9.36 13.91 8.15
CA ASP A 29 9.73 14.91 9.15
C ASP A 29 10.93 15.78 8.72
N ARG A 30 10.80 16.37 7.50
CA ARG A 30 11.85 17.20 6.87
C ARG A 30 11.36 18.61 6.58
N ASP A 31 12.29 19.56 6.54
CA ASP A 31 12.02 20.94 6.15
C ASP A 31 11.95 21.16 4.62
N TYR A 32 12.09 20.09 3.82
CA TYR A 32 12.09 20.17 2.37
C TYR A 32 11.38 18.96 1.74
N HIS A 33 10.70 19.22 0.63
CA HIS A 33 10.21 18.18 -0.29
C HIS A 33 11.34 17.65 -1.16
N LEU A 34 11.29 16.39 -1.57
CA LEU A 34 12.34 15.78 -2.38
C LEU A 34 11.75 15.14 -3.64
N VAL A 35 12.27 15.55 -4.80
CA VAL A 35 12.04 14.90 -6.09
C VAL A 35 13.27 14.07 -6.42
N LYS A 36 13.12 12.76 -6.53
CA LYS A 36 14.16 11.86 -7.04
C LYS A 36 13.87 11.49 -8.49
N TYR A 37 14.87 11.43 -9.32
CA TYR A 37 14.66 11.06 -10.71
C TYR A 37 15.83 10.26 -11.31
N ASN A 38 15.51 9.42 -12.30
CA ASN A 38 16.50 8.70 -13.08
C ASN A 38 16.78 9.48 -14.39
N PRO A 39 18.00 10.08 -14.56
CA PRO A 39 18.29 10.95 -15.70
C PRO A 39 18.35 10.23 -17.04
N LYS A 40 18.38 8.89 -17.05
CA LYS A 40 18.42 8.08 -18.27
C LYS A 40 17.06 7.98 -18.96
N HIS A 41 15.97 8.36 -18.29
CA HIS A 41 14.64 8.27 -18.87
C HIS A 41 14.43 9.37 -19.92
N PRO A 42 14.00 9.06 -21.16
CA PRO A 42 13.91 10.04 -22.26
C PRO A 42 12.88 11.15 -22.02
N ALA A 43 11.86 10.89 -21.20
CA ALA A 43 10.82 11.86 -20.86
C ALA A 43 10.98 12.47 -19.46
N ILE A 44 12.20 12.51 -18.92
CA ILE A 44 12.44 12.88 -17.53
C ILE A 44 11.93 14.28 -17.16
N TYR A 45 12.03 15.24 -18.08
CA TYR A 45 11.54 16.59 -17.83
C TYR A 45 10.02 16.64 -17.59
N HIS A 46 9.26 15.84 -18.35
CA HIS A 46 7.83 15.69 -18.13
C HIS A 46 7.56 15.04 -16.78
N LEU A 47 8.22 13.93 -16.46
CA LEU A 47 7.97 13.16 -15.24
C LEU A 47 8.30 13.95 -13.97
N VAL A 48 9.38 14.73 -13.97
CA VAL A 48 9.69 15.63 -12.85
C VAL A 48 8.63 16.71 -12.70
N MET A 49 8.15 17.30 -13.81
CA MET A 49 7.10 18.30 -13.75
C MET A 49 5.75 17.70 -13.30
N HIS A 50 5.44 16.49 -13.72
CA HIS A 50 4.27 15.73 -13.26
C HIS A 50 4.27 15.59 -11.73
N GLU A 51 5.37 15.14 -11.14
CA GLU A 51 5.54 15.06 -9.69
C GLU A 51 5.43 16.42 -8.98
N LEU A 52 5.91 17.49 -9.60
CA LEU A 52 5.78 18.84 -9.06
C LEU A 52 4.33 19.36 -9.10
N VAL A 53 3.54 18.96 -10.09
CA VAL A 53 2.12 19.29 -10.14
C VAL A 53 1.31 18.48 -9.12
N HIS A 54 1.67 17.22 -8.86
CA HIS A 54 1.13 16.48 -7.72
C HIS A 54 1.33 17.24 -6.40
N LEU A 55 2.54 17.77 -6.17
CA LEU A 55 2.80 18.60 -4.99
C LEU A 55 1.93 19.88 -4.98
N ASP A 56 1.78 20.55 -6.13
CA ASP A 56 0.98 21.77 -6.26
C ASP A 56 -0.48 21.49 -5.86
N PHE A 57 -1.08 20.41 -6.37
CA PHE A 57 -2.45 19.99 -6.05
C PHE A 57 -2.62 19.60 -4.58
N ALA A 58 -1.74 18.75 -4.06
CA ALA A 58 -1.77 18.36 -2.66
C ALA A 58 -1.58 19.57 -1.72
N THR A 59 -0.75 20.54 -2.10
CA THR A 59 -0.55 21.77 -1.32
C THR A 59 -1.80 22.64 -1.32
N ASP A 60 -2.45 22.82 -2.47
CA ASP A 60 -3.70 23.57 -2.57
C ASP A 60 -4.81 22.89 -1.75
N ALA A 61 -4.96 21.57 -1.88
CA ALA A 61 -5.92 20.79 -1.12
C ALA A 61 -5.66 20.86 0.41
N ARG A 62 -4.39 20.86 0.86
CA ARG A 62 -4.03 21.05 2.27
C ARG A 62 -4.40 22.45 2.78
N ASN A 63 -4.11 23.48 2.00
CA ASN A 63 -4.45 24.86 2.37
C ASN A 63 -5.97 25.06 2.55
N ASP A 64 -6.76 24.30 1.81
CA ASP A 64 -8.22 24.31 1.87
C ASP A 64 -8.81 23.25 2.81
N ASN A 65 -7.98 22.48 3.53
CA ASN A 65 -8.35 21.37 4.42
C ASN A 65 -9.15 20.28 3.71
N ARG A 66 -8.83 20.01 2.46
CA ARG A 66 -9.49 19.00 1.60
C ARG A 66 -8.56 17.88 1.14
N ASN A 67 -7.29 17.88 1.60
CA ASN A 67 -6.35 16.84 1.19
C ASN A 67 -6.74 15.50 1.79
N LYS A 68 -6.75 14.45 0.96
CA LYS A 68 -7.02 13.08 1.39
C LYS A 68 -5.80 12.19 1.24
N LEU A 69 -5.63 11.30 2.18
CA LEU A 69 -4.61 10.23 2.13
C LEU A 69 -5.25 8.96 1.59
N PHE A 70 -4.53 8.32 0.70
CA PHE A 70 -4.87 6.99 0.20
C PHE A 70 -4.25 5.94 1.11
N ILE A 71 -5.09 5.14 1.75
CA ILE A 71 -4.66 4.10 2.68
C ILE A 71 -5.08 2.74 2.15
N SER A 72 -4.12 1.85 2.02
CA SER A 72 -4.34 0.42 1.85
C SER A 72 -3.70 -0.31 3.03
N ASN A 73 -4.49 -1.11 3.72
CA ASN A 73 -4.08 -1.80 4.93
C ASN A 73 -4.39 -3.31 4.82
N PHE A 74 -4.10 -4.05 5.88
CA PHE A 74 -4.36 -5.50 5.92
C PHE A 74 -5.84 -5.83 5.68
N LYS A 75 -6.78 -5.04 6.23
CA LYS A 75 -8.22 -5.25 6.08
C LYS A 75 -8.65 -5.14 4.61
N THR A 76 -8.25 -4.06 3.93
CA THR A 76 -8.55 -3.84 2.52
C THR A 76 -7.90 -4.91 1.62
N LYS A 77 -6.66 -5.33 1.95
CA LYS A 77 -5.97 -6.42 1.27
C LYS A 77 -6.65 -7.77 1.49
N SER A 78 -7.14 -8.05 2.70
CA SER A 78 -7.88 -9.29 3.01
C SER A 78 -9.19 -9.38 2.22
N VAL A 79 -9.90 -8.26 2.05
CA VAL A 79 -11.10 -8.20 1.21
C VAL A 79 -10.75 -8.52 -0.25
N PHE A 80 -9.69 -7.92 -0.78
CA PHE A 80 -9.20 -8.21 -2.13
C PHE A 80 -8.86 -9.69 -2.34
N LEU A 81 -8.09 -10.27 -1.42
CA LEU A 81 -7.68 -11.68 -1.50
C LEU A 81 -8.87 -12.64 -1.41
N ASN A 82 -9.89 -12.29 -0.59
CA ASN A 82 -11.11 -13.07 -0.49
C ASN A 82 -11.93 -13.02 -1.78
N ASP A 83 -12.04 -11.87 -2.42
CA ASP A 83 -12.73 -11.74 -3.70
C ASP A 83 -12.03 -12.53 -4.81
N LEU A 84 -10.72 -12.69 -4.74
CA LEU A 84 -9.93 -13.48 -5.68
C LEU A 84 -9.82 -14.97 -5.32
N ARG A 85 -10.50 -15.44 -4.27
CA ARG A 85 -10.43 -16.84 -3.81
C ARG A 85 -10.73 -17.86 -4.91
N GLN A 86 -11.72 -17.60 -5.74
CA GLN A 86 -12.04 -18.50 -6.87
C GLN A 86 -10.94 -18.47 -7.93
N HIS A 87 -10.39 -17.29 -8.20
CA HIS A 87 -9.31 -17.14 -9.17
C HIS A 87 -8.02 -17.82 -8.71
N ARG A 88 -7.72 -17.79 -7.40
CA ARG A 88 -6.63 -18.57 -6.80
C ARG A 88 -6.71 -20.05 -7.17
N GLN A 89 -7.90 -20.65 -7.07
CA GLN A 89 -8.08 -22.07 -7.46
C GLN A 89 -7.83 -22.31 -8.96
N VAL A 90 -8.13 -21.33 -9.80
CA VAL A 90 -7.82 -21.41 -11.24
C VAL A 90 -6.31 -21.42 -11.48
N LEU A 91 -5.56 -20.57 -10.77
CA LEU A 91 -4.09 -20.48 -10.89
C LEU A 91 -3.40 -21.74 -10.36
N ILE A 92 -3.87 -22.30 -9.25
CA ILE A 92 -3.38 -23.60 -8.71
C ILE A 92 -3.59 -24.71 -9.74
N LYS A 93 -4.76 -24.79 -10.37
CA LYS A 93 -5.04 -25.77 -11.44
C LYS A 93 -4.16 -25.59 -12.67
N LYS A 94 -3.67 -24.39 -12.91
CA LYS A 94 -2.68 -24.09 -13.97
C LYS A 94 -1.24 -24.44 -13.57
N GLY A 95 -1.02 -24.92 -12.35
CA GLY A 95 0.29 -25.37 -11.86
C GLY A 95 1.16 -24.27 -11.23
N LEU A 96 0.58 -23.11 -10.89
CA LEU A 96 1.32 -22.07 -10.16
C LEU A 96 1.46 -22.48 -8.68
N SER A 97 2.63 -22.20 -8.10
CA SER A 97 2.87 -22.43 -6.67
C SER A 97 2.15 -21.39 -5.80
N GLU A 98 1.77 -21.78 -4.58
CA GLU A 98 1.15 -20.85 -3.62
C GLU A 98 1.99 -19.57 -3.37
N PRO A 99 3.31 -19.64 -3.15
CA PRO A 99 4.13 -18.45 -3.00
C PRO A 99 4.05 -17.51 -4.22
N SER A 100 4.13 -18.06 -5.44
CA SER A 100 4.03 -17.26 -6.67
C SER A 100 2.65 -16.62 -6.84
N ILE A 101 1.58 -17.30 -6.42
CA ILE A 101 0.23 -16.74 -6.45
C ILE A 101 0.08 -15.60 -5.44
N ASN A 102 0.66 -15.74 -4.24
CA ASN A 102 0.63 -14.69 -3.22
C ASN A 102 1.37 -13.44 -3.72
N GLU A 103 2.59 -13.60 -4.22
CA GLU A 103 3.37 -12.50 -4.81
C GLU A 103 2.62 -11.82 -5.96
N TYR A 104 2.01 -12.62 -6.85
CA TYR A 104 1.22 -12.09 -7.95
C TYR A 104 0.00 -11.29 -7.47
N PHE A 105 -0.72 -11.77 -6.45
CA PHE A 105 -1.87 -11.06 -5.89
C PHE A 105 -1.47 -9.78 -5.16
N ASP A 106 -0.30 -9.77 -4.52
CA ASP A 106 0.25 -8.57 -3.91
C ASP A 106 0.54 -7.50 -4.97
N LEU A 107 1.19 -7.89 -6.07
CA LEU A 107 1.43 -6.99 -7.20
C LEU A 107 0.14 -6.50 -7.86
N LEU A 108 -0.89 -7.34 -7.98
CA LEU A 108 -2.20 -6.93 -8.51
C LEU A 108 -2.90 -5.94 -7.58
N PHE A 109 -2.87 -6.19 -6.26
CA PHE A 109 -3.45 -5.31 -5.25
C PHE A 109 -2.81 -3.92 -5.30
N ASP A 110 -1.48 -3.87 -5.25
CA ASP A 110 -0.74 -2.61 -5.29
C ASP A 110 -0.93 -1.90 -6.64
N GLY A 111 -0.93 -2.66 -7.74
CA GLY A 111 -1.10 -2.13 -9.09
C GLY A 111 -2.46 -1.50 -9.31
N ILE A 112 -3.55 -2.19 -8.96
CA ILE A 112 -4.91 -1.64 -9.19
C ILE A 112 -5.21 -0.47 -8.25
N ASN A 113 -4.71 -0.49 -7.01
CA ASN A 113 -4.84 0.60 -6.07
C ASN A 113 -4.10 1.86 -6.55
N ARG A 114 -2.89 1.72 -7.09
CA ARG A 114 -2.18 2.85 -7.72
C ARG A 114 -2.95 3.39 -8.93
N GLN A 115 -3.48 2.51 -9.78
CA GLN A 115 -4.22 2.94 -10.96
C GLN A 115 -5.48 3.73 -10.61
N ILE A 116 -6.30 3.24 -9.67
CA ILE A 116 -7.55 3.92 -9.32
C ILE A 116 -7.29 5.24 -8.60
N PHE A 117 -6.23 5.36 -7.83
CA PHE A 117 -5.87 6.61 -7.18
C PHE A 117 -5.30 7.63 -8.17
N ASN A 118 -4.32 7.21 -8.98
CA ASN A 118 -3.60 8.13 -9.85
C ASN A 118 -4.41 8.50 -11.11
N ALA A 119 -5.10 7.55 -11.76
CA ALA A 119 -5.69 7.81 -13.06
C ALA A 119 -6.62 9.04 -13.11
N PRO A 120 -7.53 9.30 -12.14
CA PRO A 120 -8.31 10.53 -12.14
C PRO A 120 -7.46 11.79 -11.93
N ILE A 121 -6.50 11.72 -11.00
CA ILE A 121 -5.63 12.88 -10.65
C ILE A 121 -4.71 13.22 -11.81
N ASP A 122 -4.12 12.20 -12.45
CA ASP A 122 -3.21 12.36 -13.57
C ASP A 122 -3.87 13.06 -14.76
N LEU A 123 -5.17 12.89 -14.99
CA LEU A 123 -5.87 13.61 -16.05
C LEU A 123 -5.80 15.13 -15.85
N PHE A 124 -6.01 15.61 -14.63
CA PHE A 124 -5.89 17.05 -14.33
C PHE A 124 -4.45 17.53 -14.42
N ILE A 125 -3.49 16.71 -14.00
CA ILE A 125 -2.06 17.02 -14.08
C ILE A 125 -1.64 17.14 -15.54
N GLU A 126 -2.01 16.16 -16.36
CA GLU A 126 -1.61 16.13 -17.77
C GLU A 126 -2.27 17.25 -18.56
N ASP A 127 -3.53 17.59 -18.28
CA ASP A 127 -4.20 18.73 -18.90
C ASP A 127 -3.50 20.05 -18.51
N LYS A 128 -3.21 20.27 -17.22
CA LYS A 128 -2.49 21.44 -16.73
C LYS A 128 -1.10 21.55 -17.37
N LEU A 129 -0.34 20.48 -17.43
CA LEU A 129 0.98 20.45 -18.06
C LEU A 129 0.89 20.80 -19.55
N PHE A 130 -0.09 20.25 -20.25
CA PHE A 130 -0.29 20.54 -21.66
C PHE A 130 -0.67 21.98 -21.92
N GLN A 131 -1.55 22.57 -21.10
CA GLN A 131 -2.02 23.95 -21.28
C GLN A 131 -0.95 24.97 -20.89
N GLU A 132 -0.29 24.81 -19.77
CA GLU A 132 0.58 25.82 -19.18
C GLU A 132 2.05 25.73 -19.61
N TYR A 133 2.56 24.51 -19.97
CA TYR A 133 4.00 24.27 -20.19
C TYR A 133 4.29 23.71 -21.58
N LYS A 134 4.23 24.56 -22.58
CA LYS A 134 4.37 24.16 -24.01
C LYS A 134 5.71 23.46 -24.32
N GLU A 135 6.77 23.84 -23.64
CA GLU A 135 8.12 23.26 -23.80
C GLU A 135 8.20 21.80 -23.41
N ILE A 136 7.31 21.35 -22.53
CA ILE A 136 7.30 19.96 -22.02
C ILE A 136 6.49 19.03 -22.94
N ARG A 137 5.60 19.55 -23.78
CA ARG A 137 4.70 18.74 -24.63
C ARG A 137 5.39 17.60 -25.41
N PRO A 138 6.60 17.78 -26.01
CA PRO A 138 7.27 16.67 -26.68
C PRO A 138 7.65 15.52 -25.75
N TYR A 139 8.05 15.81 -24.51
CA TYR A 139 8.37 14.82 -23.48
C TYR A 139 7.13 14.19 -22.91
N GLN A 140 6.06 14.96 -22.70
CA GLN A 140 4.75 14.49 -22.28
C GLN A 140 4.17 13.52 -23.31
N LEU A 141 4.20 13.87 -24.60
CA LEU A 141 3.78 12.99 -25.68
C LEU A 141 4.47 11.64 -25.64
N LEU A 142 5.81 11.61 -25.47
CA LEU A 142 6.58 10.36 -25.40
C LEU A 142 6.25 9.55 -24.14
N SER A 143 6.12 10.22 -23.01
CA SER A 143 5.81 9.56 -21.73
C SER A 143 4.43 8.92 -21.77
N LEU A 144 3.41 9.68 -22.17
CA LEU A 144 2.03 9.17 -22.26
C LEU A 144 1.90 8.07 -23.32
N TYR A 145 2.59 8.19 -24.46
CA TYR A 145 2.64 7.13 -25.47
C TYR A 145 3.19 5.82 -24.89
N SER A 146 4.30 5.92 -24.11
CA SER A 146 4.88 4.74 -23.47
C SER A 146 3.91 4.12 -22.47
N LEU A 147 3.32 4.93 -21.59
CA LEU A 147 2.35 4.49 -20.58
C LEU A 147 1.14 3.80 -21.22
N ILE A 148 0.56 4.38 -22.27
CA ILE A 148 -0.56 3.79 -23.01
C ILE A 148 -0.15 2.49 -23.69
N SER A 149 1.05 2.44 -24.28
CA SER A 149 1.56 1.22 -24.93
C SER A 149 1.73 0.08 -23.93
N ASP A 150 2.22 0.36 -22.75
CA ASP A 150 2.32 -0.61 -21.65
C ASP A 150 0.93 -1.05 -21.16
N GLY A 151 -0.02 -0.11 -21.03
CA GLY A 151 -1.42 -0.39 -20.71
C GLY A 151 -2.10 -1.29 -21.75
N ILE A 152 -1.87 -1.05 -23.04
CA ILE A 152 -2.34 -1.91 -24.14
C ILE A 152 -1.77 -3.32 -23.97
N LYS A 153 -0.47 -3.45 -23.76
CA LYS A 153 0.18 -4.74 -23.54
C LYS A 153 -0.37 -5.46 -22.31
N ALA A 154 -0.47 -4.77 -21.19
CA ALA A 154 -0.97 -5.33 -19.92
C ALA A 154 -2.40 -5.85 -20.04
N THR A 155 -3.23 -5.28 -20.93
CA THR A 155 -4.65 -5.61 -21.04
C THR A 155 -5.02 -6.41 -22.28
N THR A 156 -4.08 -6.66 -23.21
CA THR A 156 -4.32 -7.40 -24.47
C THR A 156 -3.40 -8.59 -24.69
N ASP A 157 -2.29 -8.70 -23.96
CA ASP A 157 -1.40 -9.86 -24.04
C ASP A 157 -2.11 -11.11 -23.52
N LYS A 158 -2.07 -12.19 -24.31
CA LYS A 158 -2.80 -13.45 -24.01
C LYS A 158 -2.29 -14.13 -22.73
N SER A 159 -1.00 -14.04 -22.45
CA SER A 159 -0.42 -14.63 -21.24
C SER A 159 -0.90 -13.89 -19.99
N ILE A 160 -0.87 -12.55 -20.01
CA ILE A 160 -1.37 -11.70 -18.92
C ILE A 160 -2.88 -11.93 -18.72
N ILE A 161 -3.68 -11.88 -19.78
CA ILE A 161 -5.14 -12.11 -19.71
C ILE A 161 -5.44 -13.49 -19.10
N SER A 162 -4.66 -14.51 -19.46
CA SER A 162 -4.91 -15.86 -18.97
C SER A 162 -4.68 -16.01 -17.48
N LEU A 163 -3.82 -15.18 -16.87
CA LEU A 163 -3.45 -15.22 -15.47
C LEU A 163 -4.24 -14.20 -14.63
N SER A 164 -4.81 -13.17 -15.26
CA SER A 164 -5.45 -12.06 -14.55
C SER A 164 -6.90 -12.36 -14.16
N PRO A 165 -7.35 -11.93 -12.96
CA PRO A 165 -8.76 -11.93 -12.61
C PRO A 165 -9.54 -11.01 -13.56
N VAL A 166 -10.67 -11.50 -14.07
CA VAL A 166 -11.47 -10.77 -15.07
C VAL A 166 -11.90 -9.38 -14.60
N SER A 167 -12.29 -9.23 -13.32
CA SER A 167 -12.72 -7.95 -12.74
C SER A 167 -11.58 -6.93 -12.71
N ILE A 168 -10.40 -7.35 -12.26
CA ILE A 168 -9.21 -6.49 -12.18
C ILE A 168 -8.71 -6.13 -13.58
N LEU A 169 -8.63 -7.08 -14.47
CA LEU A 169 -8.23 -6.84 -15.87
C LEU A 169 -9.18 -5.83 -16.54
N ARG A 170 -10.50 -5.99 -16.33
CA ARG A 170 -11.50 -5.07 -16.88
C ARG A 170 -11.33 -3.66 -16.31
N ALA A 171 -11.18 -3.52 -14.98
CA ALA A 171 -10.99 -2.22 -14.34
C ALA A 171 -9.69 -1.55 -14.85
N SER A 172 -8.58 -2.27 -14.88
CA SER A 172 -7.32 -1.77 -15.42
C SER A 172 -7.44 -1.34 -16.88
N LYS A 173 -8.15 -2.11 -17.72
CA LYS A 173 -8.39 -1.75 -19.12
C LYS A 173 -9.17 -0.44 -19.25
N ILE A 174 -10.24 -0.27 -18.47
CA ILE A 174 -11.05 0.96 -18.48
C ILE A 174 -10.20 2.16 -18.07
N LEU A 175 -9.46 2.08 -16.96
CA LEU A 175 -8.59 3.16 -16.49
C LEU A 175 -7.52 3.55 -17.51
N ASN A 176 -6.86 2.58 -18.14
CA ASN A 176 -5.89 2.85 -19.21
C ASN A 176 -6.55 3.45 -20.47
N LEU A 177 -7.77 3.04 -20.79
CA LEU A 177 -8.50 3.54 -21.96
C LEU A 177 -8.90 5.01 -21.77
N ILE A 178 -9.20 5.43 -20.53
CA ILE A 178 -9.46 6.84 -20.19
C ILE A 178 -8.22 7.69 -20.51
N GLY A 179 -7.03 7.28 -20.11
CA GLY A 179 -5.79 7.95 -20.46
C GLY A 179 -5.54 8.02 -21.99
N ALA A 180 -5.96 6.97 -22.73
CA ALA A 180 -5.87 7.00 -24.19
C ALA A 180 -6.86 7.97 -24.84
N TYR A 181 -8.04 8.18 -24.26
CA TYR A 181 -8.94 9.25 -24.71
C TYR A 181 -8.33 10.63 -24.50
N GLN A 182 -7.75 10.91 -23.32
CA GLN A 182 -7.05 12.15 -23.07
C GLN A 182 -5.88 12.36 -24.06
N TYR A 183 -5.07 11.32 -24.28
CA TYR A 183 -3.96 11.39 -25.22
C TYR A 183 -4.41 11.75 -26.64
N ARG A 184 -5.52 11.13 -27.09
CA ARG A 184 -6.14 11.47 -28.37
C ARG A 184 -6.55 12.95 -28.45
N ASP A 185 -7.17 13.46 -27.38
CA ASP A 185 -7.68 14.82 -27.36
C ASP A 185 -6.54 15.85 -27.26
N LEU A 186 -5.46 15.54 -26.52
CA LEU A 186 -4.29 16.41 -26.42
C LEU A 186 -3.43 16.43 -27.70
N TYR A 187 -3.27 15.28 -28.37
CA TYR A 187 -2.29 15.12 -29.45
C TYR A 187 -2.88 14.73 -30.81
N GLY A 188 -4.17 14.45 -30.90
CA GLY A 188 -4.82 14.00 -32.12
C GLY A 188 -4.46 12.56 -32.54
N ILE A 189 -3.82 11.77 -31.67
CA ILE A 189 -3.37 10.41 -31.96
C ILE A 189 -4.29 9.42 -31.25
N ASP A 190 -5.08 8.68 -32.00
CA ASP A 190 -6.03 7.69 -31.46
C ASP A 190 -5.40 6.30 -31.31
N LEU A 191 -5.20 5.88 -30.06
CA LEU A 191 -4.73 4.55 -29.68
C LEU A 191 -5.82 3.69 -29.03
N THR A 192 -7.03 4.21 -28.87
CA THR A 192 -8.12 3.58 -28.12
C THR A 192 -8.51 2.22 -28.69
N GLY A 193 -8.53 2.07 -30.02
CA GLY A 193 -8.84 0.82 -30.71
C GLY A 193 -7.88 -0.33 -30.40
N ASN A 194 -6.65 -0.04 -29.97
CA ASN A 194 -5.63 -1.04 -29.67
C ASN A 194 -5.94 -1.81 -28.37
N PHE A 195 -6.75 -1.27 -27.47
CA PHE A 195 -7.17 -1.93 -26.22
C PHE A 195 -8.15 -3.09 -26.46
N LYS A 196 -8.76 -3.17 -27.65
CA LYS A 196 -9.79 -4.19 -27.97
C LYS A 196 -10.88 -4.25 -26.91
N ALA A 197 -11.29 -3.06 -26.44
CA ALA A 197 -12.35 -2.93 -25.45
C ALA A 197 -13.69 -3.40 -26.02
N ASN A 198 -14.48 -4.09 -25.21
CA ASN A 198 -15.86 -4.39 -25.57
C ASN A 198 -16.73 -3.13 -25.40
N THR A 199 -17.98 -3.19 -25.91
CA THR A 199 -18.91 -2.06 -25.89
C THR A 199 -19.15 -1.49 -24.49
N LEU A 200 -19.18 -2.36 -23.46
CA LEU A 200 -19.40 -1.91 -22.08
C LEU A 200 -18.15 -1.25 -21.49
N GLU A 201 -16.97 -1.81 -21.73
CA GLU A 201 -15.69 -1.22 -21.30
C GLU A 201 -15.48 0.15 -21.94
N ASP A 202 -15.72 0.27 -23.24
CA ASP A 202 -15.60 1.52 -23.98
C ASP A 202 -16.62 2.57 -23.51
N LYS A 203 -17.88 2.17 -23.31
CA LYS A 203 -18.92 3.03 -22.79
C LYS A 203 -18.55 3.56 -21.40
N THR A 204 -18.16 2.66 -20.48
CA THR A 204 -17.78 3.06 -19.12
C THR A 204 -16.59 4.03 -19.12
N ALA A 205 -15.56 3.77 -19.94
CA ALA A 205 -14.41 4.66 -20.04
C ALA A 205 -14.79 6.05 -20.58
N LYS A 206 -15.72 6.12 -21.55
CA LYS A 206 -16.22 7.40 -22.08
C LYS A 206 -17.03 8.18 -21.04
N GLU A 207 -17.86 7.49 -20.27
CA GLU A 207 -18.66 8.12 -19.21
C GLU A 207 -17.75 8.72 -18.13
N MET A 208 -16.75 7.96 -17.65
CA MET A 208 -15.76 8.45 -16.70
C MET A 208 -14.90 9.60 -17.26
N TYR A 209 -14.50 9.51 -18.52
CA TYR A 209 -13.76 10.59 -19.16
C TYR A 209 -14.60 11.86 -19.35
N ALA A 210 -15.91 11.71 -19.60
CA ALA A 210 -16.83 12.85 -19.66
C ALA A 210 -17.00 13.50 -18.28
N GLU A 211 -17.07 12.70 -17.21
CA GLU A 211 -17.10 13.21 -15.83
C GLU A 211 -15.85 14.05 -15.52
N PHE A 212 -14.64 13.61 -15.91
CA PHE A 212 -13.44 14.45 -15.80
C PHE A 212 -13.61 15.79 -16.51
N TYR A 213 -14.21 15.81 -17.71
CA TYR A 213 -14.45 17.06 -18.44
C TYR A 213 -15.36 18.03 -17.70
N ASP A 214 -16.37 17.53 -16.98
CA ASP A 214 -17.29 18.36 -16.20
C ASP A 214 -16.58 19.05 -15.02
N TYR A 215 -15.54 18.41 -14.45
CA TYR A 215 -14.73 18.99 -13.37
C TYR A 215 -13.54 19.84 -13.86
N ARG A 216 -13.06 19.62 -15.10
CA ARG A 216 -11.76 20.11 -15.58
C ARG A 216 -11.58 21.62 -15.46
N ASP A 217 -12.58 22.40 -15.88
CA ASP A 217 -12.45 23.84 -16.04
C ASP A 217 -12.75 24.62 -14.74
N ASP A 218 -13.59 24.08 -13.87
CA ASP A 218 -14.05 24.72 -12.62
C ASP A 218 -13.60 23.98 -11.35
N ARG A 219 -12.62 23.10 -11.45
CA ARG A 219 -12.15 22.25 -10.34
C ARG A 219 -11.68 23.07 -9.13
N GLU A 220 -12.28 22.83 -7.97
CA GLU A 220 -11.75 23.27 -6.68
C GLU A 220 -10.66 22.31 -6.16
N SER A 221 -9.85 22.78 -5.21
CA SER A 221 -8.80 21.97 -4.58
C SER A 221 -9.40 20.75 -3.89
N GLY A 222 -8.88 19.55 -4.16
CA GLY A 222 -9.33 18.29 -3.55
C GLY A 222 -10.53 17.63 -4.23
N GLU A 223 -11.17 18.24 -5.24
CA GLU A 223 -12.27 17.62 -5.99
C GLU A 223 -11.82 16.43 -6.84
N GLU A 224 -10.54 16.35 -7.19
CA GLU A 224 -9.99 15.17 -7.85
C GLU A 224 -10.19 13.87 -7.05
N TYR A 225 -10.28 13.94 -5.73
CA TYR A 225 -10.57 12.81 -4.88
C TYR A 225 -12.02 12.30 -5.02
N GLU A 226 -12.96 13.15 -5.38
CA GLU A 226 -14.33 12.75 -5.67
C GLU A 226 -14.38 11.82 -6.89
N LEU A 227 -13.61 12.14 -7.94
CA LEU A 227 -13.48 11.25 -9.11
C LEU A 227 -12.86 9.90 -8.71
N VAL A 228 -11.86 9.89 -7.83
CA VAL A 228 -11.28 8.62 -7.31
C VAL A 228 -12.36 7.78 -6.64
N GLU A 229 -13.19 8.39 -5.77
CA GLU A 229 -14.27 7.68 -5.06
C GLU A 229 -15.37 7.20 -6.02
N ASN A 230 -15.81 8.04 -6.96
CA ASN A 230 -16.85 7.71 -7.92
C ASN A 230 -16.41 6.56 -8.84
N TRP A 231 -15.22 6.69 -9.43
CA TRP A 231 -14.69 5.67 -10.34
C TRP A 231 -14.39 4.35 -9.62
N ALA A 232 -13.94 4.42 -8.36
CA ALA A 232 -13.77 3.23 -7.56
C ALA A 232 -15.10 2.48 -7.34
N LYS A 233 -16.19 3.19 -7.04
CA LYS A 233 -17.55 2.60 -6.90
C LYS A 233 -18.02 1.97 -8.20
N ASP A 234 -17.87 2.65 -9.33
CA ASP A 234 -18.29 2.17 -10.63
C ASP A 234 -17.52 0.92 -11.08
N LEU A 235 -16.23 0.86 -10.74
CA LEU A 235 -15.35 -0.28 -11.01
C LEU A 235 -15.39 -1.36 -9.91
N LYS A 236 -16.11 -1.12 -8.80
CA LYS A 236 -16.21 -2.00 -7.61
C LYS A 236 -14.85 -2.24 -6.93
N LEU A 237 -14.03 -1.19 -6.89
CA LEU A 237 -12.72 -1.17 -6.26
C LEU A 237 -12.72 -0.46 -4.90
N GLU A 238 -13.82 0.23 -4.53
CA GLU A 238 -13.96 1.08 -3.34
C GLU A 238 -13.62 0.40 -2.02
N LYS A 239 -13.68 -0.91 -1.98
CA LYS A 239 -13.40 -1.73 -0.78
C LYS A 239 -11.92 -2.15 -0.63
N TYR A 240 -11.07 -1.82 -1.62
CA TYR A 240 -9.67 -2.21 -1.61
C TYR A 240 -8.75 -1.12 -1.07
N PHE A 241 -9.28 0.04 -0.73
CA PHE A 241 -8.58 1.16 -0.12
C PHE A 241 -9.55 2.03 0.69
N GLU A 242 -9.01 2.99 1.40
CA GLU A 242 -9.75 4.04 2.11
C GLU A 242 -9.16 5.39 1.71
N LEU A 243 -10.03 6.39 1.44
CA LEU A 243 -9.63 7.78 1.37
C LEU A 243 -10.03 8.47 2.67
N VAL A 244 -9.03 8.99 3.38
CA VAL A 244 -9.22 9.62 4.68
C VAL A 244 -8.72 11.05 4.64
N ASP A 245 -9.40 11.95 5.36
CA ASP A 245 -8.96 13.33 5.47
C ASP A 245 -7.59 13.40 6.16
N GLU A 246 -6.63 14.10 5.56
CA GLU A 246 -5.27 14.20 6.09
C GLU A 246 -5.24 14.82 7.49
N GLU A 247 -6.15 15.73 7.83
CA GLU A 247 -6.26 16.30 9.19
C GLU A 247 -6.54 15.25 10.26
N ILE A 248 -7.26 14.18 9.90
CA ILE A 248 -7.58 13.08 10.81
C ILE A 248 -6.40 12.12 10.94
N TYR A 249 -5.68 11.89 9.83
CA TYR A 249 -4.60 10.92 9.72
C TYR A 249 -3.22 11.53 9.51
N GLY A 250 -3.14 12.83 9.14
CA GLY A 250 -1.93 13.51 8.66
C GLY A 250 -0.92 13.90 9.73
N LYS A 251 -1.29 13.78 10.98
CA LYS A 251 -0.28 13.55 12.00
C LYS A 251 0.00 12.05 11.89
N GLU A 252 1.13 11.67 11.29
CA GLU A 252 1.73 10.38 11.61
C GLU A 252 1.51 10.21 13.11
N LYS A 253 0.75 9.17 13.51
CA LYS A 253 0.59 8.87 14.91
C LYS A 253 1.98 8.94 15.47
N SER A 254 2.20 9.80 16.44
CA SER A 254 3.52 9.88 17.06
C SER A 254 3.84 8.46 17.53
N PHE A 255 5.10 8.11 17.66
CA PHE A 255 5.48 6.81 18.20
C PHE A 255 4.70 6.54 19.52
N ASP A 256 4.42 7.59 20.28
CA ASP A 256 3.61 7.55 21.51
C ASP A 256 2.12 7.25 21.24
N ASP A 257 1.52 7.78 20.14
CA ASP A 257 0.12 7.47 19.77
C ASP A 257 -0.03 6.01 19.30
N ILE A 258 0.99 5.48 18.60
CA ILE A 258 1.04 4.06 18.19
C ILE A 258 1.19 3.17 19.41
N ILE A 259 2.02 3.58 20.38
CA ILE A 259 2.18 2.92 21.66
C ILE A 259 0.86 2.90 22.43
N ASP A 260 0.19 4.04 22.53
CA ASP A 260 -1.10 4.16 23.21
C ASP A 260 -2.18 3.27 22.58
N GLU A 261 -2.19 3.09 21.26
CA GLU A 261 -3.08 2.12 20.59
C GLU A 261 -2.73 0.67 20.89
N ILE A 262 -1.45 0.32 20.83
CA ILE A 262 -0.99 -1.02 21.20
C ILE A 262 -1.29 -1.30 22.67
N GLU A 263 -1.16 -0.31 23.57
CA GLU A 263 -1.51 -0.44 24.99
C GLU A 263 -3.01 -0.58 25.21
N LYS A 264 -3.86 0.06 24.38
CA LYS A 264 -5.32 -0.05 24.45
C LYS A 264 -5.86 -1.32 23.83
N ASP A 265 -5.29 -1.73 22.72
CA ASP A 265 -5.70 -2.95 21.99
C ASP A 265 -4.50 -3.69 21.40
N PRO A 266 -3.73 -4.43 22.23
CA PRO A 266 -2.49 -5.10 21.82
C PRO A 266 -2.65 -6.14 20.72
N LEU A 267 -3.87 -6.56 20.44
CA LEU A 267 -4.18 -7.62 19.46
C LEU A 267 -5.07 -7.10 18.32
N ASP A 268 -5.33 -5.78 18.26
CA ASP A 268 -6.23 -5.18 17.28
C ASP A 268 -7.62 -5.87 17.28
N LEU A 269 -8.13 -6.17 18.48
CA LEU A 269 -9.39 -6.92 18.69
C LEU A 269 -10.64 -6.07 18.45
N GLU A 270 -10.53 -4.75 18.51
CA GLU A 270 -11.66 -3.84 18.20
C GLU A 270 -12.03 -3.93 16.71
N SER A 271 -11.09 -4.27 15.85
CA SER A 271 -11.38 -4.68 14.47
C SER A 271 -11.76 -6.18 14.45
N ARG A 272 -12.95 -6.53 14.96
CA ARG A 272 -13.46 -7.90 15.00
C ARG A 272 -13.54 -8.51 13.59
N ASP A 273 -12.44 -9.11 13.14
CA ASP A 273 -12.47 -10.03 12.01
C ASP A 273 -12.72 -11.45 12.54
N PRO A 274 -13.93 -12.03 12.28
CA PRO A 274 -14.26 -13.38 12.74
C PRO A 274 -13.27 -14.47 12.30
N ARG A 275 -12.43 -14.17 11.30
CA ARG A 275 -11.39 -15.10 10.82
C ARG A 275 -10.15 -15.06 11.69
N LYS A 276 -9.73 -13.86 12.13
CA LYS A 276 -8.64 -13.72 13.09
C LYS A 276 -9.00 -14.39 14.42
N GLU A 277 -10.27 -14.27 14.86
CA GLU A 277 -10.77 -14.97 16.04
C GLU A 277 -10.69 -16.49 15.84
N ASN A 278 -11.16 -17.02 14.70
CA ASN A 278 -11.08 -18.44 14.40
C ASN A 278 -9.63 -18.94 14.26
N GLU A 279 -8.75 -18.21 13.59
CA GLU A 279 -7.32 -18.55 13.47
C GLU A 279 -6.63 -18.53 14.84
N MET A 280 -6.95 -17.58 15.71
CA MET A 280 -6.44 -17.51 17.06
C MET A 280 -6.96 -18.67 17.91
N GLU A 281 -8.26 -18.98 17.83
CA GLU A 281 -8.84 -20.14 18.54
C GLU A 281 -8.25 -21.46 18.06
N GLU A 282 -8.05 -21.65 16.75
CA GLU A 282 -7.37 -22.81 16.19
C GLU A 282 -5.91 -22.91 16.68
N PHE A 283 -5.20 -21.79 16.68
CA PHE A 283 -3.84 -21.74 17.21
C PHE A 283 -3.81 -22.11 18.69
N GLN A 284 -4.66 -21.49 19.52
CA GLN A 284 -4.74 -21.80 20.95
C GLN A 284 -5.10 -23.27 21.21
N ARG A 285 -6.03 -23.81 20.43
CA ARG A 285 -6.43 -25.22 20.52
C ARG A 285 -5.27 -26.15 20.18
N SER A 286 -4.58 -25.87 19.05
CA SER A 286 -3.43 -26.69 18.62
C SER A 286 -2.29 -26.67 19.63
N GLN A 287 -2.02 -25.52 20.27
CA GLN A 287 -1.01 -25.42 21.31
C GLN A 287 -1.41 -26.18 22.59
N LYS A 288 -2.70 -26.12 22.98
CA LYS A 288 -3.21 -26.89 24.14
C LYS A 288 -3.15 -28.41 23.91
N GLU A 289 -3.44 -28.87 22.69
CA GLU A 289 -3.38 -30.28 22.31
C GLU A 289 -1.91 -30.79 22.26
N MET A 290 -0.97 -29.94 21.90
CA MET A 290 0.45 -30.27 21.82
C MET A 290 1.10 -30.42 23.22
N GLY A 291 0.48 -29.85 24.26
CA GLY A 291 1.06 -29.76 25.61
C GLY A 291 2.20 -28.73 25.64
N THR A 292 3.10 -28.88 26.63
CA THR A 292 4.23 -27.95 26.80
C THR A 292 5.16 -27.96 25.60
N ASN A 293 5.34 -26.83 24.96
CA ASN A 293 6.20 -26.67 23.80
C ASN A 293 7.65 -26.37 24.22
N MET A 294 8.48 -27.41 24.32
CA MET A 294 9.89 -27.27 24.75
C MET A 294 10.72 -26.35 23.84
N ALA A 295 10.37 -26.20 22.56
CA ALA A 295 11.05 -25.22 21.69
C ALA A 295 10.76 -23.79 22.12
N VAL A 296 9.52 -23.50 22.51
CA VAL A 296 9.14 -22.20 23.06
C VAL A 296 9.84 -21.94 24.38
N VAL A 297 9.93 -22.93 25.28
CA VAL A 297 10.71 -22.82 26.54
C VAL A 297 12.16 -22.41 26.26
N MET A 298 12.83 -23.09 25.33
CA MET A 298 14.22 -22.77 24.97
C MET A 298 14.37 -21.38 24.38
N TYR A 299 13.42 -20.94 23.56
CA TYR A 299 13.41 -19.58 23.02
C TYR A 299 13.10 -18.52 24.10
N MET A 300 12.32 -18.84 25.13
CA MET A 300 12.08 -17.97 26.26
C MET A 300 13.33 -17.83 27.14
N VAL A 301 14.09 -18.91 27.37
CA VAL A 301 15.38 -18.83 28.03
C VAL A 301 16.35 -17.92 27.30
N ASP A 302 16.46 -18.08 25.96
CA ASP A 302 17.27 -17.22 25.11
C ASP A 302 16.81 -15.73 25.18
N ALA A 303 15.50 -15.49 25.21
CA ALA A 303 14.94 -14.15 25.37
C ALA A 303 15.24 -13.54 26.74
N LEU A 304 15.10 -14.31 27.82
CA LEU A 304 15.42 -13.87 29.18
C LEU A 304 16.90 -13.50 29.32
N GLU A 305 17.80 -14.32 28.78
CA GLU A 305 19.23 -14.03 28.76
C GLU A 305 19.53 -12.77 27.93
N PHE A 306 18.88 -12.61 26.79
CA PHE A 306 19.06 -11.46 25.90
C PHE A 306 18.62 -10.16 26.55
N PHE A 307 17.45 -10.16 27.22
CA PHE A 307 16.89 -8.97 27.87
C PHE A 307 17.49 -8.66 29.24
N GLN A 308 18.18 -9.59 29.89
CA GLN A 308 18.67 -9.49 31.27
C GLN A 308 19.46 -8.19 31.56
N LYS A 309 20.23 -7.72 30.58
CA LYS A 309 21.10 -6.54 30.72
C LYS A 309 20.54 -5.29 30.03
N MET A 310 19.33 -5.35 29.50
CA MET A 310 18.74 -4.22 28.79
C MET A 310 17.94 -3.32 29.72
N PRO A 311 17.97 -1.99 29.49
CA PRO A 311 17.04 -1.08 30.13
C PRO A 311 15.59 -1.42 29.75
N LYS A 312 14.66 -1.31 30.70
CA LYS A 312 13.23 -1.59 30.46
C LYS A 312 12.66 -0.84 29.28
N GLN A 313 13.06 0.42 29.08
CA GLN A 313 12.65 1.22 27.94
C GLN A 313 13.01 0.57 26.58
N LYS A 314 14.22 0.05 26.46
CA LYS A 314 14.65 -0.62 25.23
C LYS A 314 13.93 -1.96 25.00
N ILE A 315 13.63 -2.67 26.09
CA ILE A 315 12.82 -3.91 26.00
C ILE A 315 11.41 -3.55 25.52
N LYS A 316 10.84 -2.45 26.02
CA LYS A 316 9.53 -1.93 25.62
C LYS A 316 9.50 -1.60 24.11
N GLU A 317 10.51 -0.90 23.61
CA GLU A 317 10.64 -0.58 22.18
C GLU A 317 10.67 -1.85 21.31
N ILE A 318 11.40 -2.88 21.72
CA ILE A 318 11.43 -4.18 21.04
C ILE A 318 10.06 -4.87 21.11
N ALA A 319 9.38 -4.84 22.25
CA ALA A 319 8.04 -5.41 22.40
C ALA A 319 7.06 -4.76 21.42
N TYR A 320 7.12 -3.44 21.25
CA TYR A 320 6.29 -2.71 20.32
C TYR A 320 6.62 -3.01 18.86
N GLU A 321 7.92 -3.09 18.50
CA GLU A 321 8.30 -3.47 17.16
C GLU A 321 7.76 -4.87 16.80
N ILE A 322 7.85 -5.83 17.74
CA ILE A 322 7.29 -7.16 17.55
C ILE A 322 5.76 -7.09 17.41
N ALA A 323 5.07 -6.29 18.25
CA ALA A 323 3.63 -6.10 18.16
C ALA A 323 3.21 -5.54 16.80
N LEU A 324 3.89 -4.50 16.30
CA LEU A 324 3.64 -3.91 14.99
C LEU A 324 3.81 -4.91 13.84
N GLN A 325 4.86 -5.73 13.90
CA GLN A 325 5.03 -6.81 12.91
C GLN A 325 3.94 -7.89 13.06
N GLY A 326 3.49 -8.14 14.29
CA GLY A 326 2.43 -9.11 14.61
C GLY A 326 1.06 -8.72 14.07
N THR A 327 0.80 -7.44 13.79
CA THR A 327 -0.43 -7.00 13.11
C THR A 327 -0.58 -7.64 11.72
N GLN A 328 0.52 -8.07 11.10
CA GLN A 328 0.54 -8.81 9.85
C GLN A 328 0.34 -10.33 10.03
N GLY A 329 0.26 -10.82 11.26
CA GLY A 329 0.15 -12.23 11.63
C GLY A 329 1.49 -12.96 11.65
N TYR A 330 1.80 -13.62 12.76
CA TYR A 330 2.95 -14.54 12.87
C TYR A 330 2.55 -15.95 12.49
N ARG A 331 3.30 -16.57 11.56
CA ARG A 331 3.13 -17.96 11.19
C ARG A 331 4.25 -18.80 11.81
N PRO A 332 3.92 -19.85 12.59
CA PRO A 332 4.94 -20.70 13.25
C PRO A 332 5.95 -21.29 12.28
N GLU A 333 5.53 -21.57 11.05
CA GLU A 333 6.35 -22.21 10.01
C GLU A 333 7.38 -21.27 9.37
N ASN A 334 7.19 -19.95 9.47
CA ASN A 334 8.11 -18.97 8.89
C ASN A 334 9.39 -18.88 9.75
N LYS A 335 10.56 -18.92 9.10
CA LYS A 335 11.88 -18.95 9.75
C LYS A 335 12.72 -17.69 9.51
N ASN A 336 12.14 -16.65 8.93
CA ASN A 336 12.91 -15.49 8.45
C ASN A 336 12.35 -14.15 8.94
N TYR A 337 11.81 -14.09 10.16
CA TYR A 337 11.45 -12.81 10.75
C TYR A 337 12.71 -12.06 11.20
N ILE A 338 12.72 -10.74 10.95
CA ILE A 338 13.79 -9.82 11.33
C ILE A 338 13.18 -8.74 12.19
N ILE A 339 13.77 -8.47 13.35
CA ILE A 339 13.44 -7.35 14.23
C ILE A 339 14.52 -6.30 14.01
N GLY A 340 14.16 -5.09 13.57
CA GLY A 340 15.11 -4.03 13.25
C GLY A 340 15.98 -3.62 14.43
N LEU A 341 15.39 -3.64 15.63
CA LEU A 341 16.12 -3.38 16.90
C LEU A 341 17.03 -4.55 17.34
N ILE A 342 16.94 -5.72 16.67
CA ILE A 342 17.79 -6.90 16.88
C ILE A 342 18.32 -7.39 15.51
N PRO A 343 19.14 -6.59 14.79
CA PRO A 343 19.47 -6.84 13.38
C PRO A 343 20.31 -8.10 13.15
N ASP A 344 21.05 -8.54 14.17
CA ASP A 344 21.96 -9.68 14.05
C ASP A 344 21.29 -11.05 14.28
N LYS A 345 19.97 -11.08 14.50
CA LYS A 345 19.22 -12.29 14.83
C LYS A 345 18.06 -12.52 13.87
N LYS A 346 17.92 -13.76 13.39
CA LYS A 346 16.77 -14.21 12.61
C LYS A 346 15.85 -15.03 13.51
N PHE A 347 14.57 -14.83 13.36
CA PHE A 347 13.55 -15.46 14.21
C PHE A 347 12.67 -16.41 13.41
N SER A 348 12.32 -17.55 13.98
CA SER A 348 11.17 -18.34 13.55
C SER A 348 9.89 -17.80 14.20
N GLY A 349 8.70 -18.25 13.74
CA GLY A 349 7.44 -17.83 14.33
C GLY A 349 7.37 -18.11 15.85
N TYR A 350 7.74 -19.30 16.30
CA TYR A 350 7.79 -19.60 17.74
C TYR A 350 8.84 -18.79 18.49
N HIS A 351 9.97 -18.51 17.86
CA HIS A 351 11.04 -17.73 18.46
C HIS A 351 10.61 -16.27 18.70
N ILE A 352 9.97 -15.63 17.71
CA ILE A 352 9.49 -14.26 17.85
C ILE A 352 8.34 -14.16 18.86
N LEU A 353 7.43 -15.13 18.92
CA LEU A 353 6.36 -15.19 19.92
C LEU A 353 6.91 -15.37 21.34
N ALA A 354 7.99 -16.14 21.51
CA ALA A 354 8.67 -16.27 22.80
C ALA A 354 9.30 -14.95 23.24
N TYR A 355 9.99 -14.25 22.33
CA TYR A 355 10.54 -12.91 22.59
C TYR A 355 9.45 -11.90 22.92
N TYR A 356 8.33 -11.96 22.22
CA TYR A 356 7.17 -11.11 22.46
C TYR A 356 6.60 -11.34 23.87
N TYR A 357 6.33 -12.59 24.23
CA TYR A 357 5.83 -12.94 25.56
C TYR A 357 6.78 -12.49 26.67
N VAL A 358 8.08 -12.78 26.54
CA VAL A 358 9.09 -12.43 27.53
C VAL A 358 9.26 -10.92 27.66
N SER A 359 9.29 -10.20 26.54
CA SER A 359 9.42 -8.72 26.59
C SER A 359 8.27 -8.08 27.36
N TRP A 360 7.01 -8.47 27.10
CA TRP A 360 5.85 -7.99 27.84
C TRP A 360 5.88 -8.40 29.32
N SER A 361 6.30 -9.62 29.64
CA SER A 361 6.41 -10.09 31.02
C SER A 361 7.39 -9.24 31.85
N LEU A 362 8.43 -8.69 31.21
CA LEU A 362 9.45 -7.87 31.86
C LEU A 362 9.09 -6.40 32.01
N VAL A 363 8.27 -5.84 31.10
CA VAL A 363 7.96 -4.40 31.05
C VAL A 363 6.56 -4.07 31.52
N MET A 364 5.56 -4.90 31.17
CA MET A 364 4.14 -4.71 31.50
C MET A 364 3.46 -6.08 31.68
N PRO A 365 3.71 -6.82 32.78
CA PRO A 365 3.18 -8.17 32.99
C PRO A 365 1.64 -8.21 33.02
N GLU A 366 0.98 -7.09 33.32
CA GLU A 366 -0.48 -6.93 33.28
C GLU A 366 -1.07 -7.09 31.88
N MET A 367 -0.26 -6.96 30.83
CA MET A 367 -0.69 -7.14 29.43
C MET A 367 -0.73 -8.61 29.00
N LEU A 368 -0.06 -9.52 29.70
CA LEU A 368 0.03 -10.93 29.29
C LEU A 368 -1.34 -11.61 29.05
N PRO A 369 -2.37 -11.39 29.90
CA PRO A 369 -3.69 -11.96 29.64
C PRO A 369 -4.32 -11.47 28.35
N GLN A 370 -3.99 -10.25 27.92
CA GLN A 370 -4.51 -9.65 26.70
C GLN A 370 -3.82 -10.19 25.43
N LEU A 371 -2.58 -10.66 25.55
CA LEU A 371 -1.85 -11.25 24.44
C LEU A 371 -2.47 -12.58 23.98
N GLN A 372 -3.31 -13.22 24.79
CA GLN A 372 -3.94 -14.51 24.51
C GLN A 372 -2.97 -15.61 24.03
N LEU A 373 -1.68 -15.49 24.31
CA LEU A 373 -0.66 -16.49 24.01
C LEU A 373 -0.68 -17.58 25.10
N PRO A 374 -0.84 -18.85 24.76
CA PRO A 374 -0.99 -19.94 25.73
C PRO A 374 0.37 -20.44 26.26
N TYR A 375 1.26 -19.53 26.67
CA TYR A 375 2.67 -19.84 27.00
C TYR A 375 3.03 -19.64 28.46
N ASP A 376 2.04 -19.53 29.36
CA ASP A 376 2.27 -19.35 30.81
C ASP A 376 3.06 -20.48 31.44
N ASN A 377 2.86 -21.72 30.97
CA ASN A 377 3.57 -22.89 31.46
C ASN A 377 5.01 -22.93 30.97
N GLU A 378 5.23 -22.58 29.70
CA GLU A 378 6.53 -22.44 29.06
C GLU A 378 7.37 -21.38 29.76
N TYR A 379 6.80 -20.25 30.07
CA TYR A 379 7.47 -19.15 30.78
C TYR A 379 7.87 -19.51 32.21
N LYS A 380 7.04 -20.29 32.91
CA LYS A 380 7.36 -20.76 34.27
C LYS A 380 8.50 -21.79 34.27
N LEU A 381 8.69 -22.49 33.17
CA LEU A 381 9.76 -23.48 33.00
C LEU A 381 11.06 -22.85 32.54
N ALA A 382 10.99 -21.73 31.81
CA ALA A 382 12.16 -20.96 31.39
C ALA A 382 12.76 -20.16 32.53
#